data_0b295cb46e22709ad478d80608068bf0
#
_entry.id   0b295cb46e22709ad478d80608068bf0
#
_cell.length_a   1.000
_cell.length_b   1.000
_cell.length_c   1.000
_cell.angle_alpha   90.00
_cell.angle_beta   90.00
_cell.angle_gamma   90.00
#
_symmetry.space_group_name_H-M   'P 1'
#
loop_
_entity.id
_entity.type
_entity.pdbx_description
1 polymer ?
#
loop_
_entity_poly.entity_id
_entity_poly.type
_entity_poly.pdbx_seq_one_letter_code
_entity_poly.pdbx_strand_id
1 'polypeptide(L)'
;MMRHEQVDVLCLQEFLDDSRFTADSIGELFSRRMLYFVSEGNGAVASRYPILDCKYVRFPDTSNDYLRADLLVEGDTVRIFSVHLQTSGIAQLRRRFQKDYNREAPVDSMLGAVDRNSRIRAAQVREIRAETDASPYPVILAGDFNDTPSSYTYREMKGALTDGFRRCGNGYGGTFRYLGGLLRIDYIFYDDTFECVRYYMPSETVSDHKVVIAELRFK
;
A
#
# COMPACT_ATOMS: atom_id res chain seq x y z
N MET A 1 -15.14 7.41 6.35
CA MET A 1 -14.33 6.28 6.83
C MET A 1 -13.91 6.46 8.28
N MET A 2 -12.95 7.32 8.62
CA MET A 2 -12.45 7.51 9.99
C MET A 2 -13.49 7.92 11.07
N ARG A 3 -14.71 8.28 10.68
CA ARG A 3 -15.77 8.62 11.65
C ARG A 3 -16.43 7.41 12.29
N HIS A 4 -16.38 6.27 11.61
CA HIS A 4 -17.07 5.04 11.99
C HIS A 4 -16.10 3.91 12.36
N GLU A 5 -14.84 3.97 11.88
CA GLU A 5 -13.81 2.97 12.15
C GLU A 5 -12.81 3.52 13.17
N GLN A 6 -12.49 2.72 14.17
CA GLN A 6 -11.42 3.01 15.12
C GLN A 6 -10.09 2.50 14.54
N VAL A 7 -9.50 3.30 13.64
CA VAL A 7 -8.21 2.98 13.01
C VAL A 7 -7.07 3.49 13.88
N ASP A 8 -6.13 2.63 14.23
CA ASP A 8 -4.94 3.00 15.03
C ASP A 8 -3.77 3.42 14.17
N VAL A 9 -3.61 2.82 12.98
CA VAL A 9 -2.57 3.14 12.00
C VAL A 9 -3.19 3.20 10.61
N LEU A 10 -2.86 4.24 9.84
CA LEU A 10 -3.34 4.47 8.48
C LEU A 10 -2.14 4.66 7.56
N CYS A 11 -2.01 3.80 6.55
CA CYS A 11 -1.06 3.92 5.45
C CYS A 11 -1.76 4.50 4.22
N LEU A 12 -1.22 5.57 3.67
CA LEU A 12 -1.76 6.24 2.50
C LEU A 12 -0.75 6.20 1.35
N GLN A 13 -1.24 5.85 0.18
CA GLN A 13 -0.51 5.90 -1.09
C GLN A 13 -1.14 6.98 -1.98
N GLU A 14 -0.38 7.52 -2.93
CA GLU A 14 -0.80 8.63 -3.80
C GLU A 14 -1.27 9.85 -2.99
N PHE A 15 -0.64 10.05 -1.84
CA PHE A 15 -0.89 11.20 -0.97
C PHE A 15 -0.21 12.43 -1.56
N LEU A 16 -0.95 13.14 -2.41
CA LEU A 16 -0.45 14.33 -3.09
C LEU A 16 -0.79 15.59 -2.31
N ASP A 17 0.23 16.41 -2.09
CA ASP A 17 0.05 17.78 -1.63
C ASP A 17 -0.53 18.61 -2.78
N ASP A 18 -1.74 19.13 -2.61
CA ASP A 18 -2.37 20.03 -3.58
C ASP A 18 -2.69 21.37 -2.92
N SER A 19 -2.95 22.41 -3.74
CA SER A 19 -3.20 23.76 -3.26
C SER A 19 -4.41 23.90 -2.31
N ARG A 20 -5.28 22.89 -2.21
CA ARG A 20 -6.46 22.87 -1.35
C ARG A 20 -6.26 22.07 -0.08
N PHE A 21 -5.37 21.06 -0.15
CA PHE A 21 -5.08 20.15 0.95
C PHE A 21 -3.56 19.97 1.03
N THR A 22 -2.90 20.86 1.78
CA THR A 22 -1.48 20.73 2.05
C THR A 22 -1.22 19.63 3.08
N ALA A 23 -0.03 19.06 3.06
CA ALA A 23 0.39 18.07 4.07
C ALA A 23 0.16 18.59 5.50
N ASP A 24 0.43 19.88 5.74
CA ASP A 24 0.21 20.52 7.04
C ASP A 24 -1.28 20.58 7.43
N SER A 25 -2.16 21.02 6.51
CA SER A 25 -3.60 21.09 6.79
C SER A 25 -4.24 19.72 7.01
N ILE A 26 -3.74 18.69 6.31
CA ILE A 26 -4.17 17.30 6.51
C ILE A 26 -3.57 16.75 7.81
N GLY A 27 -2.31 17.08 8.11
CA GLY A 27 -1.65 16.76 9.38
C GLY A 27 -2.44 17.29 10.57
N GLU A 28 -2.90 18.55 10.52
CA GLU A 28 -3.80 19.13 11.54
C GLU A 28 -5.14 18.38 11.66
N LEU A 29 -5.71 17.96 10.54
CA LEU A 29 -6.95 17.17 10.56
C LEU A 29 -6.72 15.78 11.19
N PHE A 30 -5.58 15.14 10.91
CA PHE A 30 -5.20 13.88 11.54
C PHE A 30 -4.83 14.05 13.00
N SER A 31 -4.11 15.09 13.39
CA SER A 31 -3.68 15.33 14.77
C SER A 31 -4.84 15.40 15.77
N ARG A 32 -6.05 15.71 15.31
CA ARG A 32 -7.27 15.66 16.15
C ARG A 32 -7.77 14.25 16.45
N ARG A 33 -7.29 13.22 15.74
CA ARG A 33 -7.77 11.84 15.83
C ARG A 33 -6.64 10.82 15.85
N MET A 34 -5.57 11.10 15.10
CA MET A 34 -4.34 10.34 15.02
C MET A 34 -3.25 11.27 15.52
N LEU A 35 -2.67 11.02 16.67
CA LEU A 35 -1.77 11.94 17.36
C LEU A 35 -0.45 12.22 16.60
N TYR A 36 -0.06 11.29 15.72
CA TYR A 36 1.20 11.35 14.98
C TYR A 36 0.95 11.20 13.49
N PHE A 37 1.67 12.00 12.70
CA PHE A 37 1.55 11.99 11.25
C PHE A 37 2.91 12.28 10.62
N VAL A 38 3.24 11.52 9.58
CA VAL A 38 4.40 11.75 8.72
C VAL A 38 3.99 11.55 7.27
N SER A 39 4.44 12.44 6.40
CA SER A 39 4.27 12.32 4.95
C SER A 39 5.54 12.76 4.25
N GLU A 40 5.93 12.00 3.23
CA GLU A 40 7.03 12.34 2.35
C GLU A 40 6.78 11.70 0.97
N GLY A 41 7.09 12.42 -0.11
CA GLY A 41 6.77 12.00 -1.46
C GLY A 41 5.30 11.77 -1.67
N ASN A 42 4.93 10.57 -2.14
CA ASN A 42 3.54 10.17 -2.35
C ASN A 42 2.99 9.25 -1.23
N GLY A 43 3.75 9.07 -0.16
CA GLY A 43 3.39 8.22 0.97
C GLY A 43 3.07 9.02 2.23
N ALA A 44 2.13 8.51 3.05
CA ALA A 44 1.93 9.02 4.39
C ALA A 44 1.54 7.92 5.37
N VAL A 45 1.91 8.12 6.64
CA VAL A 45 1.49 7.28 7.77
C VAL A 45 0.91 8.18 8.85
N ALA A 46 -0.32 7.88 9.27
CA ALA A 46 -0.92 8.49 10.45
C ALA A 46 -1.10 7.42 11.53
N SER A 47 -0.80 7.75 12.79
CA SER A 47 -0.79 6.79 13.88
C SER A 47 -1.35 7.39 15.17
N ARG A 48 -2.04 6.58 15.96
CA ARG A 48 -2.37 6.89 17.36
C ARG A 48 -1.19 6.61 18.29
N TYR A 49 -0.23 5.83 17.82
CA TYR A 49 0.99 5.49 18.53
C TYR A 49 2.14 6.43 18.15
N PRO A 50 3.07 6.72 19.07
CA PRO A 50 4.26 7.52 18.75
C PRO A 50 5.04 6.94 17.57
N ILE A 51 5.46 7.80 16.64
CA ILE A 51 6.39 7.47 15.57
C ILE A 51 7.80 7.75 16.11
N LEU A 52 8.60 6.69 16.28
CA LEU A 52 9.96 6.77 16.83
C LEU A 52 11.00 7.12 15.76
N ASP A 53 10.80 6.58 14.56
CA ASP A 53 11.67 6.78 13.40
C ASP A 53 10.87 6.64 12.12
N CYS A 54 11.31 7.32 11.05
CA CYS A 54 10.74 7.15 9.73
C CYS A 54 11.84 7.24 8.66
N LYS A 55 11.62 6.51 7.56
CA LYS A 55 12.50 6.53 6.39
C LYS A 55 11.64 6.52 5.13
N TYR A 56 11.85 7.50 4.28
CA TYR A 56 11.25 7.54 2.95
C TYR A 56 12.26 7.06 1.90
N VAL A 57 11.79 6.25 0.97
CA VAL A 57 12.58 5.77 -0.15
C VAL A 57 11.80 5.91 -1.44
N ARG A 58 12.30 6.74 -2.34
CA ARG A 58 11.79 6.85 -3.71
C ARG A 58 12.57 5.91 -4.62
N PHE A 59 11.86 5.09 -5.37
CA PHE A 59 12.51 4.23 -6.36
C PHE A 59 13.01 5.02 -7.57
N PRO A 60 14.23 4.72 -8.05
CA PRO A 60 14.80 5.40 -9.21
C PRO A 60 13.88 5.31 -10.45
N ASP A 61 13.85 6.39 -11.23
CA ASP A 61 13.15 6.50 -12.52
C ASP A 61 11.64 6.20 -12.46
N THR A 62 11.03 6.26 -11.27
CA THR A 62 9.60 6.06 -11.07
C THR A 62 9.00 7.13 -10.16
N SER A 63 7.65 7.20 -10.11
CA SER A 63 6.92 7.99 -9.11
C SER A 63 6.54 7.15 -7.87
N ASN A 64 6.99 5.91 -7.81
CA ASN A 64 6.67 4.97 -6.74
C ASN A 64 7.69 5.06 -5.61
N ASP A 65 7.24 4.71 -4.43
CA ASP A 65 7.99 4.86 -3.20
C ASP A 65 7.51 3.90 -2.11
N TYR A 66 8.19 3.90 -0.98
CA TYR A 66 7.66 3.40 0.28
C TYR A 66 8.08 4.30 1.43
N LEU A 67 7.25 4.35 2.44
CA LEU A 67 7.51 4.98 3.71
C LEU A 67 7.58 3.89 4.80
N ARG A 68 8.71 3.80 5.49
CA ARG A 68 8.88 2.98 6.68
C ARG A 68 8.69 3.85 7.92
N ALA A 69 7.89 3.40 8.88
CA ALA A 69 7.71 4.05 10.17
C ALA A 69 7.87 3.03 11.30
N ASP A 70 8.63 3.36 12.32
CA ASP A 70 8.76 2.57 13.54
C ASP A 70 7.85 3.17 14.62
N LEU A 71 6.87 2.41 15.08
CA LEU A 71 5.85 2.86 16.02
C LEU A 71 6.04 2.22 17.39
N LEU A 72 5.82 2.99 18.47
CA LEU A 72 5.78 2.45 19.83
C LEU A 72 4.35 1.99 20.16
N VAL A 73 4.11 0.69 20.07
CA VAL A 73 2.78 0.07 20.29
C VAL A 73 2.82 -0.74 21.58
N GLU A 74 2.09 -0.30 22.60
CA GLU A 74 1.97 -1.00 23.91
C GLU A 74 3.32 -1.32 24.62
N GLY A 75 4.36 -0.54 24.29
CA GLY A 75 5.70 -0.69 24.86
C GLY A 75 6.69 -1.38 23.94
N ASP A 76 6.22 -2.02 22.86
CA ASP A 76 7.06 -2.65 21.85
C ASP A 76 7.18 -1.80 20.59
N THR A 77 8.29 -1.93 19.87
CA THR A 77 8.46 -1.25 18.58
C THR A 77 7.93 -2.15 17.47
N VAL A 78 7.05 -1.60 16.63
CA VAL A 78 6.49 -2.24 15.43
C VAL A 78 6.89 -1.45 14.20
N ARG A 79 7.44 -2.12 13.20
CA ARG A 79 7.83 -1.52 11.92
C ARG A 79 6.72 -1.64 10.89
N ILE A 80 6.27 -0.49 10.42
CA ILE A 80 5.24 -0.37 9.38
C ILE A 80 5.90 0.03 8.06
N PHE A 81 5.55 -0.67 6.99
CA PHE A 81 5.86 -0.24 5.62
C PHE A 81 4.57 0.17 4.91
N SER A 82 4.49 1.41 4.44
CA SER A 82 3.47 1.91 3.51
C SER A 82 4.07 1.91 2.12
N VAL A 83 3.58 1.04 1.23
CA VAL A 83 4.23 0.73 -0.06
C VAL A 83 3.34 1.08 -1.22
N HIS A 84 3.91 1.70 -2.27
CA HIS A 84 3.29 1.88 -3.57
C HIS A 84 4.25 1.42 -4.66
N LEU A 85 3.99 0.25 -5.27
CA LEU A 85 4.83 -0.32 -6.31
C LEU A 85 4.42 0.13 -7.72
N GLN A 86 5.33 -0.06 -8.67
CA GLN A 86 5.13 0.29 -10.08
C GLN A 86 3.86 -0.34 -10.64
N THR A 87 3.00 0.51 -11.21
CA THR A 87 1.78 0.08 -11.92
C THR A 87 2.09 -0.73 -13.18
N SER A 88 1.12 -1.49 -13.67
CA SER A 88 1.26 -2.22 -14.95
C SER A 88 1.50 -1.32 -16.17
N GLY A 89 1.13 -0.04 -16.08
CA GLY A 89 1.25 0.93 -17.17
C GLY A 89 0.18 0.82 -18.26
N ILE A 90 -0.73 -0.16 -18.17
CA ILE A 90 -1.78 -0.38 -19.20
C ILE A 90 -2.72 0.83 -19.29
N ALA A 91 -3.15 1.38 -18.17
CA ALA A 91 -4.09 2.49 -18.16
C ALA A 91 -3.48 3.76 -18.79
N GLN A 92 -2.22 4.08 -18.45
CA GLN A 92 -1.48 5.21 -19.06
C GLN A 92 -1.30 5.01 -20.55
N LEU A 93 -0.94 3.79 -20.97
CA LEU A 93 -0.74 3.47 -22.39
C LEU A 93 -2.06 3.62 -23.18
N ARG A 94 -3.17 3.09 -22.67
CA ARG A 94 -4.49 3.23 -23.31
C ARG A 94 -4.91 4.69 -23.42
N ARG A 95 -4.75 5.49 -22.35
CA ARG A 95 -5.04 6.94 -22.38
C ARG A 95 -4.20 7.66 -23.44
N ARG A 96 -2.89 7.33 -23.53
CA ARG A 96 -1.99 7.91 -24.53
C ARG A 96 -2.45 7.58 -25.94
N PHE A 97 -2.72 6.33 -26.26
CA PHE A 97 -3.17 5.93 -27.59
C PHE A 97 -4.50 6.56 -27.96
N GLN A 98 -5.46 6.64 -27.01
CA GLN A 98 -6.72 7.31 -27.23
C GLN A 98 -6.55 8.81 -27.51
N LYS A 99 -5.68 9.49 -26.75
CA LYS A 99 -5.42 10.92 -26.87
C LYS A 99 -4.68 11.27 -28.16
N ASP A 100 -3.57 10.56 -28.44
CA ASP A 100 -2.62 10.93 -29.47
C ASP A 100 -3.01 10.38 -30.85
N TYR A 101 -3.73 9.26 -30.88
CA TYR A 101 -4.03 8.54 -32.14
C TYR A 101 -5.53 8.23 -32.31
N ASN A 102 -6.36 8.58 -31.37
CA ASN A 102 -7.81 8.27 -31.32
C ASN A 102 -8.09 6.79 -31.64
N ARG A 103 -7.31 5.89 -31.08
CA ARG A 103 -7.44 4.43 -31.24
C ARG A 103 -7.06 3.67 -29.97
N GLU A 104 -7.42 2.39 -29.93
CA GLU A 104 -7.00 1.48 -28.85
C GLU A 104 -5.50 1.18 -28.93
N ALA A 105 -4.88 0.98 -27.79
CA ALA A 105 -3.50 0.56 -27.70
C ALA A 105 -3.32 -0.86 -28.26
N PRO A 106 -2.32 -1.11 -29.13
CA PRO A 106 -2.03 -2.45 -29.62
C PRO A 106 -1.70 -3.42 -28.48
N VAL A 107 -2.12 -4.67 -28.62
CA VAL A 107 -1.89 -5.72 -27.62
C VAL A 107 -0.41 -5.90 -27.31
N ASP A 108 0.45 -5.94 -28.34
CA ASP A 108 1.90 -6.07 -28.17
C ASP A 108 2.50 -4.94 -27.35
N SER A 109 2.00 -3.70 -27.54
CA SER A 109 2.42 -2.55 -26.75
C SER A 109 2.00 -2.68 -25.28
N MET A 110 0.80 -3.22 -25.03
CA MET A 110 0.32 -3.50 -23.67
C MET A 110 1.14 -4.61 -23.00
N LEU A 111 1.42 -5.70 -23.70
CA LEU A 111 2.27 -6.78 -23.20
C LEU A 111 3.68 -6.29 -22.90
N GLY A 112 4.28 -5.49 -23.79
CA GLY A 112 5.58 -4.86 -23.56
C GLY A 112 5.61 -3.93 -22.35
N ALA A 113 4.53 -3.19 -22.09
CA ALA A 113 4.41 -2.36 -20.90
C ALA A 113 4.33 -3.21 -19.62
N VAL A 114 3.56 -4.27 -19.63
CA VAL A 114 3.43 -5.21 -18.49
C VAL A 114 4.78 -5.86 -18.18
N ASP A 115 5.50 -6.39 -19.19
CA ASP A 115 6.81 -7.02 -18.98
C ASP A 115 7.82 -6.03 -18.38
N ARG A 116 7.97 -4.84 -18.98
CA ARG A 116 8.87 -3.80 -18.47
C ARG A 116 8.53 -3.42 -17.03
N ASN A 117 7.28 -3.12 -16.74
CA ASN A 117 6.85 -2.68 -15.41
C ASN A 117 6.93 -3.80 -14.37
N SER A 118 6.74 -5.07 -14.76
CA SER A 118 6.97 -6.21 -13.89
C SER A 118 8.44 -6.36 -13.48
N ARG A 119 9.39 -6.08 -14.40
CA ARG A 119 10.83 -6.06 -14.07
C ARG A 119 11.18 -4.94 -13.09
N ILE A 120 10.59 -3.76 -13.26
CA ILE A 120 10.75 -2.64 -12.33
C ILE A 120 10.22 -3.05 -10.94
N ARG A 121 8.99 -3.57 -10.86
CA ARG A 121 8.43 -4.06 -9.59
C ARG A 121 9.31 -5.12 -8.93
N ALA A 122 9.85 -6.06 -9.71
CA ALA A 122 10.74 -7.09 -9.18
C ALA A 122 12.01 -6.53 -8.52
N ALA A 123 12.54 -5.39 -9.00
CA ALA A 123 13.65 -4.70 -8.36
C ALA A 123 13.18 -4.01 -7.05
N GLN A 124 12.07 -3.28 -7.09
CA GLN A 124 11.47 -2.61 -5.95
C GLN A 124 11.17 -3.60 -4.81
N VAL A 125 10.59 -4.74 -5.14
CA VAL A 125 10.28 -5.81 -4.18
C VAL A 125 11.52 -6.35 -3.49
N ARG A 126 12.61 -6.61 -4.22
CA ARG A 126 13.85 -7.10 -3.60
C ARG A 126 14.45 -6.10 -2.60
N GLU A 127 14.35 -4.81 -2.88
CA GLU A 127 14.80 -3.76 -1.98
C GLU A 127 13.98 -3.75 -0.69
N ILE A 128 12.64 -3.75 -0.79
CA ILE A 128 11.76 -3.80 0.38
C ILE A 128 11.97 -5.09 1.17
N ARG A 129 12.13 -6.24 0.49
CA ARG A 129 12.39 -7.52 1.16
C ARG A 129 13.68 -7.49 1.97
N ALA A 130 14.74 -6.93 1.42
CA ALA A 130 16.00 -6.80 2.15
C ALA A 130 15.83 -6.01 3.46
N GLU A 131 15.03 -4.93 3.44
CA GLU A 131 14.75 -4.15 4.65
C GLU A 131 13.78 -4.86 5.62
N THR A 132 12.78 -5.57 5.11
CA THR A 132 11.87 -6.37 5.96
C THR A 132 12.61 -7.51 6.64
N ASP A 133 13.46 -8.24 5.92
CA ASP A 133 14.22 -9.37 6.46
C ASP A 133 15.29 -8.94 7.47
N ALA A 134 15.82 -7.72 7.31
CA ALA A 134 16.78 -7.14 8.23
C ALA A 134 16.13 -6.40 9.42
N SER A 135 14.82 -6.37 9.52
CA SER A 135 14.12 -5.65 10.58
C SER A 135 14.37 -6.30 11.94
N PRO A 136 14.82 -5.52 12.95
CA PRO A 136 14.93 -6.01 14.32
C PRO A 136 13.56 -6.03 15.05
N TYR A 137 12.53 -5.53 14.42
CA TYR A 137 11.18 -5.37 14.97
C TYR A 137 10.16 -6.20 14.19
N PRO A 138 9.04 -6.61 14.81
CA PRO A 138 7.90 -7.15 14.10
C PRO A 138 7.43 -6.24 12.99
N VAL A 139 7.10 -6.81 11.82
CA VAL A 139 6.79 -6.05 10.60
C VAL A 139 5.30 -6.16 10.26
N ILE A 140 4.72 -5.03 9.91
CA ILE A 140 3.46 -4.93 9.15
C ILE A 140 3.77 -4.22 7.83
N LEU A 141 3.43 -4.86 6.71
CA LEU A 141 3.68 -4.35 5.38
C LEU A 141 2.34 -4.17 4.67
N ALA A 142 1.99 -2.93 4.34
CA ALA A 142 0.70 -2.56 3.77
C ALA A 142 0.87 -1.67 2.54
N GLY A 143 -0.05 -1.77 1.58
CA GLY A 143 -0.10 -0.86 0.44
C GLY A 143 -0.55 -1.48 -0.87
N ASP A 144 -0.43 -0.69 -1.94
CA ASP A 144 -0.71 -1.08 -3.31
C ASP A 144 0.53 -1.72 -3.96
N PHE A 145 0.46 -3.03 -4.19
CA PHE A 145 1.55 -3.76 -4.86
C PHE A 145 1.40 -3.76 -6.38
N ASN A 146 0.30 -3.23 -6.89
CA ASN A 146 0.00 -3.18 -8.32
C ASN A 146 0.11 -4.55 -9.04
N ASP A 147 -0.07 -5.64 -8.30
CA ASP A 147 0.04 -7.00 -8.83
C ASP A 147 -0.85 -8.00 -8.05
N THR A 148 -1.21 -9.10 -8.68
CA THR A 148 -2.17 -10.07 -8.14
C THR A 148 -1.51 -11.16 -7.30
N PRO A 149 -2.29 -11.96 -6.52
CA PRO A 149 -1.74 -13.03 -5.66
C PRO A 149 -1.00 -14.16 -6.38
N SER A 150 -1.15 -14.28 -7.71
CA SER A 150 -0.44 -15.27 -8.51
C SER A 150 0.93 -14.83 -8.99
N SER A 151 1.28 -13.55 -8.77
CA SER A 151 2.48 -12.90 -9.30
C SER A 151 3.76 -13.25 -8.53
N TYR A 152 4.91 -12.95 -9.16
CA TYR A 152 6.21 -12.93 -8.48
C TYR A 152 6.24 -11.88 -7.37
N THR A 153 5.74 -10.67 -7.66
CA THR A 153 5.64 -9.55 -6.73
C THR A 153 5.00 -9.97 -5.41
N TYR A 154 3.83 -10.59 -5.48
CA TYR A 154 3.12 -11.06 -4.29
C TYR A 154 3.91 -12.09 -3.49
N ARG A 155 4.46 -13.11 -4.16
CA ARG A 155 5.21 -14.18 -3.48
C ARG A 155 6.43 -13.63 -2.75
N GLU A 156 7.17 -12.76 -3.42
CA GLU A 156 8.38 -12.16 -2.89
C GLU A 156 8.07 -11.21 -1.72
N MET A 157 7.11 -10.28 -1.91
CA MET A 157 6.69 -9.36 -0.84
C MET A 157 6.16 -10.11 0.38
N LYS A 158 5.41 -11.17 0.17
CA LYS A 158 4.89 -11.98 1.27
C LYS A 158 6.03 -12.66 2.04
N GLY A 159 6.96 -13.31 1.36
CA GLY A 159 8.02 -14.08 2.01
C GLY A 159 7.50 -14.95 3.16
N ALA A 160 8.06 -14.74 4.36
CA ALA A 160 7.63 -15.39 5.60
C ALA A 160 6.39 -14.76 6.25
N LEU A 161 6.01 -13.53 5.84
CA LEU A 161 4.86 -12.82 6.42
C LEU A 161 3.53 -13.53 6.13
N THR A 162 2.54 -13.27 6.95
CA THR A 162 1.17 -13.78 6.79
C THR A 162 0.31 -12.77 6.02
N ASP A 163 -0.42 -13.23 4.99
CA ASP A 163 -1.41 -12.43 4.27
C ASP A 163 -2.70 -12.36 5.10
N GLY A 164 -3.05 -11.15 5.56
CA GLY A 164 -4.21 -10.90 6.41
C GLY A 164 -5.51 -11.34 5.76
N PHE A 165 -5.71 -11.05 4.47
CA PHE A 165 -6.92 -11.51 3.77
C PHE A 165 -7.04 -13.04 3.72
N ARG A 166 -5.94 -13.73 3.43
CA ARG A 166 -5.95 -15.20 3.39
C ARG A 166 -6.15 -15.84 4.76
N ARG A 167 -5.77 -15.13 5.82
CA ARG A 167 -5.86 -15.63 7.18
C ARG A 167 -7.24 -15.44 7.80
N CYS A 168 -7.84 -14.24 7.65
CA CYS A 168 -9.07 -13.88 8.34
C CYS A 168 -10.05 -13.04 7.48
N GLY A 169 -9.79 -12.87 6.19
CA GLY A 169 -10.71 -12.22 5.26
C GLY A 169 -11.81 -13.16 4.76
N ASN A 170 -12.86 -12.55 4.25
CA ASN A 170 -14.02 -13.25 3.69
C ASN A 170 -14.33 -12.76 2.26
N GLY A 171 -14.90 -13.64 1.46
CA GLY A 171 -15.39 -13.31 0.12
C GLY A 171 -14.27 -13.26 -0.94
N TYR A 172 -14.44 -12.42 -1.93
CA TYR A 172 -13.59 -12.40 -3.12
C TYR A 172 -12.27 -11.61 -2.97
N GLY A 173 -12.24 -10.63 -2.08
CA GLY A 173 -11.02 -9.87 -1.74
C GLY A 173 -10.52 -8.88 -2.79
N GLY A 174 -11.25 -8.65 -3.88
CA GLY A 174 -10.83 -7.68 -4.90
C GLY A 174 -10.84 -6.25 -4.39
N THR A 175 -9.71 -5.57 -4.50
CA THR A 175 -9.47 -4.22 -3.97
C THR A 175 -9.56 -3.13 -5.03
N PHE A 176 -9.23 -3.43 -6.28
CA PHE A 176 -9.31 -2.50 -7.40
C PHE A 176 -10.69 -2.53 -8.04
N ARG A 177 -11.38 -1.37 -8.10
CA ARG A 177 -12.80 -1.29 -8.50
C ARG A 177 -13.04 -1.50 -9.98
N TYR A 178 -12.06 -1.21 -10.83
CA TYR A 178 -12.18 -1.49 -12.26
C TYR A 178 -12.14 -3.00 -12.53
N LEU A 179 -12.48 -3.38 -13.74
CA LEU A 179 -12.60 -4.81 -14.14
C LEU A 179 -13.56 -5.61 -13.23
N GLY A 180 -14.66 -4.97 -12.79
CA GLY A 180 -15.65 -5.63 -11.94
C GLY A 180 -15.16 -5.92 -10.51
N GLY A 181 -14.08 -5.27 -10.07
CA GLY A 181 -13.51 -5.49 -8.72
C GLY A 181 -12.82 -6.84 -8.58
N LEU A 182 -12.36 -7.43 -9.68
CA LEU A 182 -11.76 -8.79 -9.71
C LEU A 182 -10.32 -8.82 -9.22
N LEU A 183 -9.62 -7.68 -9.23
CA LEU A 183 -8.20 -7.65 -8.90
C LEU A 183 -8.00 -7.30 -7.43
N ARG A 184 -7.26 -8.15 -6.73
CA ARG A 184 -6.69 -7.85 -5.42
C ARG A 184 -5.25 -7.42 -5.63
N ILE A 185 -4.95 -6.16 -5.41
CA ILE A 185 -3.63 -5.56 -5.60
C ILE A 185 -3.16 -4.78 -4.37
N ASP A 186 -4.04 -4.55 -3.41
CA ASP A 186 -3.75 -3.96 -2.11
C ASP A 186 -3.71 -5.06 -1.05
N TYR A 187 -2.72 -4.99 -0.17
CA TYR A 187 -2.43 -6.03 0.81
C TYR A 187 -2.07 -5.46 2.17
N ILE A 188 -2.31 -6.26 3.20
CA ILE A 188 -1.71 -6.11 4.53
C ILE A 188 -1.10 -7.47 4.89
N PHE A 189 0.23 -7.50 4.95
CA PHE A 189 1.02 -8.63 5.43
C PHE A 189 1.59 -8.30 6.81
N TYR A 190 1.75 -9.30 7.65
CA TYR A 190 2.22 -9.11 9.01
C TYR A 190 3.08 -10.29 9.49
N ASP A 191 3.94 -9.98 10.44
CA ASP A 191 4.83 -10.91 11.13
C ASP A 191 4.04 -11.92 11.99
N ASP A 192 4.65 -13.06 12.28
CA ASP A 192 4.01 -14.11 13.09
C ASP A 192 3.84 -13.73 14.58
N THR A 193 4.41 -12.64 15.04
CA THR A 193 4.14 -12.01 16.36
C THR A 193 2.68 -11.60 16.50
N PHE A 194 2.01 -11.34 15.37
CA PHE A 194 0.61 -10.93 15.36
C PHE A 194 -0.34 -12.07 15.00
N GLU A 195 -1.56 -11.95 15.47
CA GLU A 195 -2.69 -12.71 14.94
C GLU A 195 -3.71 -11.76 14.32
N CYS A 196 -4.29 -12.16 13.19
CA CYS A 196 -5.36 -11.43 12.54
C CYS A 196 -6.71 -11.84 13.12
N VAL A 197 -7.40 -10.87 13.71
CA VAL A 197 -8.74 -11.05 14.28
C VAL A 197 -9.80 -10.85 13.20
N ARG A 198 -9.64 -9.83 12.37
CA ARG A 198 -10.58 -9.47 11.32
C ARG A 198 -9.88 -8.79 10.15
N TYR A 199 -10.34 -9.08 8.93
CA TYR A 199 -9.92 -8.39 7.71
C TYR A 199 -11.15 -8.07 6.86
N TYR A 200 -11.32 -6.82 6.46
CA TYR A 200 -12.49 -6.39 5.72
C TYR A 200 -12.24 -5.13 4.88
N MET A 201 -13.15 -4.86 3.98
CA MET A 201 -13.15 -3.69 3.12
C MET A 201 -14.47 -2.94 3.31
N PRO A 202 -14.45 -1.72 3.87
CA PRO A 202 -15.65 -0.88 3.95
C PRO A 202 -16.25 -0.60 2.56
N SER A 203 -17.56 -0.38 2.52
CA SER A 203 -18.31 -0.17 1.26
C SER A 203 -18.11 1.23 0.65
N GLU A 204 -17.35 2.11 1.29
CA GLU A 204 -17.13 3.48 0.86
C GLU A 204 -16.45 3.58 -0.50
N THR A 205 -16.84 4.58 -1.32
CA THR A 205 -16.43 4.74 -2.73
C THR A 205 -15.71 6.06 -2.96
N VAL A 206 -14.64 6.32 -2.19
CA VAL A 206 -13.88 7.57 -2.27
C VAL A 206 -12.66 7.49 -3.21
N SER A 207 -12.34 6.28 -3.70
CA SER A 207 -11.20 6.00 -4.58
C SER A 207 -11.57 4.89 -5.56
N ASP A 208 -10.79 4.70 -6.61
CA ASP A 208 -10.82 3.52 -7.49
C ASP A 208 -10.25 2.28 -6.80
N HIS A 209 -9.58 2.43 -5.66
CA HIS A 209 -9.25 1.35 -4.74
C HIS A 209 -10.27 1.25 -3.60
N LYS A 210 -10.44 0.05 -3.06
CA LYS A 210 -11.13 -0.15 -1.78
C LYS A 210 -10.13 -0.02 -0.65
N VAL A 211 -10.56 0.63 0.42
CA VAL A 211 -9.79 0.63 1.65
C VAL A 211 -9.75 -0.78 2.22
N VAL A 212 -8.58 -1.21 2.66
CA VAL A 212 -8.35 -2.50 3.32
C VAL A 212 -8.08 -2.26 4.79
N ILE A 213 -8.74 -3.00 5.67
CA ILE A 213 -8.58 -2.90 7.12
C ILE A 213 -8.27 -4.29 7.68
N ALA A 214 -7.22 -4.38 8.47
CA ALA A 214 -6.89 -5.55 9.27
C ALA A 214 -6.87 -5.17 10.76
N GLU A 215 -7.54 -5.95 11.57
CA GLU A 215 -7.44 -5.91 13.01
C GLU A 215 -6.43 -6.97 13.44
N LEU A 216 -5.29 -6.50 13.96
CA LEU A 216 -4.19 -7.33 14.41
C LEU A 216 -4.02 -7.16 15.91
N ARG A 217 -3.65 -8.23 16.61
CA ARG A 217 -3.25 -8.18 18.02
C ARG A 217 -1.95 -8.93 18.22
N PHE A 218 -1.19 -8.58 19.22
CA PHE A 218 -0.06 -9.39 19.67
C PHE A 218 -0.55 -10.75 20.17
N LYS A 219 0.23 -11.79 19.92
CA LYS A 219 -0.04 -13.16 20.42
C LYS A 219 0.32 -13.28 21.90
#